data_c1ccbcda2f4f76e8303bf35e1bfc137c
#
_entry.id   c1ccbcda2f4f76e8303bf35e1bfc137c
#
_cell.length_a   1.000
_cell.length_b   1.000
_cell.length_c   1.000
_cell.angle_alpha   90.00
_cell.angle_beta   90.00
_cell.angle_gamma   90.00
#
_symmetry.space_group_name_H-M   'P 1'
#
loop_
_entity.id
_entity.type
_entity.pdbx_description
1 polymer ?
#
loop_
_entity_poly.entity_id
_entity_poly.type
_entity_poly.pdbx_seq_one_letter_code
_entity_poly.pdbx_strand_id
1 'polypeptide(L)' 'MAFYDFSNHTVVPTLSNTNAFINIPSDCKIIVPDNLYDEWIAATNWSTYSSKIIKKSDWDAL' A
#
# COMPACT_ATOMS: atom_id res chain seq x y z
N MET A 1 6.29 -14.36 3.32
CA MET A 1 6.32 -12.92 3.00
C MET A 1 5.07 -12.26 3.58
N ALA A 2 5.24 -11.20 4.36
CA ALA A 2 4.12 -10.49 4.96
C ALA A 2 3.53 -9.49 3.95
N PHE A 3 2.22 -9.27 4.01
CA PHE A 3 1.56 -8.30 3.15
C PHE A 3 0.25 -7.82 3.75
N TYR A 4 -0.19 -6.64 3.29
CA TYR A 4 -1.50 -6.09 3.58
C TYR A 4 -2.23 -5.95 2.25
N ASP A 5 -3.39 -6.59 2.11
CA ASP A 5 -4.12 -6.63 0.84
C ASP A 5 -5.29 -5.64 0.86
N PHE A 6 -5.14 -4.54 0.12
CA PHE A 6 -6.19 -3.54 -0.07
C PHE A 6 -6.74 -3.56 -1.50
N SER A 7 -6.50 -4.62 -2.24
CA SER A 7 -6.85 -4.69 -3.67
C SER A 7 -8.35 -4.61 -3.95
N ASN A 8 -9.18 -4.82 -2.93
CA ASN A 8 -10.64 -4.72 -3.08
C ASN A 8 -11.20 -3.32 -2.81
N HIS A 9 -10.34 -2.37 -2.44
CA HIS A 9 -10.79 -1.00 -2.18
C HIS A 9 -11.12 -0.29 -3.49
N THR A 10 -12.14 0.58 -3.45
CA THR A 10 -12.55 1.40 -4.58
C THR A 10 -12.07 2.84 -4.46
N VAL A 11 -11.64 3.24 -3.26
CA VAL A 11 -11.06 4.56 -2.98
C VAL A 11 -9.88 4.37 -2.04
N VAL A 12 -8.96 5.33 -2.05
CA VAL A 12 -7.83 5.34 -1.12
C VAL A 12 -8.36 5.67 0.29
N PRO A 13 -8.22 4.77 1.28
CA PRO A 13 -8.67 5.09 2.63
C PRO A 13 -7.75 6.13 3.28
N THR A 14 -8.30 6.90 4.21
CA THR A 14 -7.52 7.86 4.96
C THR A 14 -6.63 7.13 5.97
N LEU A 15 -5.33 7.41 5.94
CA LEU A 15 -4.40 6.95 6.96
C LEU A 15 -4.13 8.13 7.89
N SER A 16 -4.63 8.06 9.11
CA SER A 16 -4.63 9.21 10.02
C SER A 16 -3.22 9.57 10.52
N ASN A 17 -2.32 8.58 10.55
CA ASN A 17 -0.92 8.81 10.89
C ASN A 17 -0.08 7.64 10.40
N THR A 18 1.25 7.76 10.51
CA THR A 18 2.16 6.71 10.03
C THR A 18 2.37 5.58 11.03
N ASN A 19 1.81 5.69 12.24
CA ASN A 19 2.01 4.67 13.27
C ASN A 19 1.31 3.36 12.98
N ALA A 20 0.31 3.37 12.09
CA ALA A 20 -0.43 2.16 11.74
C ALA A 20 0.47 1.07 11.16
N PHE A 21 1.56 1.46 10.51
CA PHE A 21 2.49 0.52 9.87
C PHE A 21 3.91 0.64 10.42
N ILE A 22 4.07 1.26 11.59
CA ILE A 22 5.39 1.39 12.21
C ILE A 22 5.92 -0.02 12.55
N ASN A 23 7.21 -0.24 12.33
CA ASN A 23 7.88 -1.51 12.63
C ASN A 23 7.43 -2.70 11.75
N ILE A 24 6.77 -2.46 10.61
CA ILE A 24 6.49 -3.56 9.69
C ILE A 24 7.81 -4.06 9.08
N PRO A 25 7.90 -5.35 8.75
CA PRO A 25 9.12 -5.89 8.13
C PRO A 25 9.47 -5.19 6.82
N SER A 26 10.76 -5.10 6.50
CA SER A 26 11.21 -4.45 5.27
C SER A 26 10.70 -5.13 4.02
N ASP A 27 10.39 -6.43 4.09
CA ASP A 27 9.86 -7.20 2.97
C ASP A 27 8.34 -7.21 2.90
N CYS A 28 7.67 -6.52 3.84
CA CYS A 28 6.22 -6.41 3.84
C CYS A 28 5.75 -5.58 2.65
N LYS A 29 4.69 -6.04 1.98
CA LYS A 29 4.10 -5.34 0.85
C LYS A 29 2.70 -4.84 1.19
N ILE A 30 2.36 -3.68 0.62
CA ILE A 30 1.01 -3.10 0.72
C ILE A 30 0.42 -3.18 -0.68
N ILE A 31 -0.54 -4.09 -0.88
CA ILE A 31 -1.10 -4.39 -2.20
C ILE A 31 -2.31 -3.49 -2.41
N VAL A 32 -2.30 -2.73 -3.50
CA VAL A 32 -3.36 -1.77 -3.81
C VAL A 32 -3.92 -2.02 -5.21
N PRO A 33 -5.16 -1.58 -5.51
CA PRO A 33 -5.68 -1.71 -6.87
C PRO A 33 -4.83 -0.93 -7.85
N ASP A 34 -4.65 -1.47 -9.06
CA ASP A 34 -3.84 -0.83 -10.09
C ASP A 34 -4.31 0.59 -10.40
N ASN A 35 -5.63 0.79 -10.48
CA ASN A 35 -6.21 2.09 -10.82
C ASN A 35 -6.09 3.12 -9.69
N LEU A 36 -5.75 2.70 -8.47
CA LEU A 36 -5.57 3.61 -7.34
C LEU A 36 -4.11 3.76 -6.95
N TYR A 37 -3.20 3.07 -7.61
CA TYR A 37 -1.79 3.04 -7.21
C TYR A 37 -1.19 4.46 -7.15
N ASP A 38 -1.37 5.26 -8.20
CA ASP A 38 -0.78 6.59 -8.27
C ASP A 38 -1.34 7.50 -7.17
N GLU A 39 -2.65 7.43 -6.91
CA GLU A 39 -3.26 8.16 -5.81
C GLU A 39 -2.75 7.71 -4.46
N TRP A 40 -2.61 6.40 -4.30
CA TRP A 40 -2.23 5.79 -3.03
C TRP A 40 -0.84 6.23 -2.60
N ILE A 41 0.12 6.17 -3.51
CA ILE A 41 1.50 6.54 -3.18
C ILE A 41 1.67 8.03 -2.93
N ALA A 42 0.74 8.85 -3.39
CA ALA A 42 0.76 10.29 -3.19
C ALA A 42 -0.11 10.74 -2.00
N ALA A 43 -0.91 9.83 -1.42
CA ALA A 43 -1.83 10.16 -0.35
C ALA A 43 -1.08 10.48 0.95
N THR A 44 -1.65 11.39 1.75
CA THR A 44 -1.07 11.79 3.03
C THR A 44 -0.84 10.57 3.93
N ASN A 45 0.33 10.51 4.54
CA ASN A 45 0.82 9.41 5.38
C ASN A 45 1.10 8.12 4.60
N TRP A 46 0.35 7.79 3.55
CA TRP A 46 0.65 6.65 2.72
C TRP A 46 1.97 6.82 1.97
N SER A 47 2.30 8.05 1.59
CA SER A 47 3.53 8.34 0.85
C SER A 47 4.80 7.92 1.61
N THR A 48 4.74 7.87 2.93
CA THR A 48 5.85 7.39 3.77
C THR A 48 6.18 5.92 3.46
N TYR A 49 5.18 5.15 3.03
CA TYR A 49 5.32 3.74 2.73
C TYR A 49 5.29 3.44 1.23
N SER A 50 5.51 4.45 0.39
CA SER A 50 5.41 4.28 -1.07
C SER A 50 6.32 3.19 -1.61
N SER A 51 7.49 2.98 -1.01
CA SER A 51 8.41 1.92 -1.43
C SER A 51 7.89 0.51 -1.16
N LYS A 52 6.88 0.39 -0.28
CA LYS A 52 6.26 -0.89 0.07
C LYS A 52 4.95 -1.11 -0.66
N ILE A 53 4.40 -0.08 -1.29
CA ILE A 53 3.12 -0.15 -2.01
C ILE A 53 3.35 -0.76 -3.39
N ILE A 54 2.56 -1.77 -3.72
CA ILE A 54 2.69 -2.51 -4.98
C ILE A 54 1.31 -2.66 -5.61
N LYS A 55 1.25 -2.58 -6.92
CA LYS A 55 0.01 -2.85 -7.66
C LYS A 55 -0.39 -4.31 -7.54
N LYS A 56 -1.68 -4.57 -7.51
CA LYS A 56 -2.19 -5.95 -7.45
C LYS A 56 -1.66 -6.78 -8.62
N SER A 57 -1.61 -6.21 -9.82
CA SER A 57 -1.09 -6.93 -10.99
C SER A 57 0.39 -7.28 -10.84
N ASP A 58 1.18 -6.38 -10.25
CA ASP A 58 2.59 -6.66 -10.00
C ASP A 58 2.77 -7.71 -8.91
N TRP A 59 1.92 -7.67 -7.89
CA TRP A 59 1.94 -8.68 -6.83
C TRP A 59 1.64 -10.07 -7.39
N ASP A 60 0.64 -10.15 -8.26
CA ASP A 60 0.26 -11.43 -8.88
C ASP A 60 1.34 -11.97 -9.81
N ALA A 61 2.21 -11.11 -10.32
CA ALA A 61 3.30 -11.50 -11.22
C ALA A 61 4.55 -12.01 -10.49
N LEU A 62 4.60 -11.90 -9.17
CA LEU A 62 5.75 -12.37 -8.39
C LEU A 62 5.85 -13.89 -8.35
#